data_6db4cc3ca3ac3155a624a54c9ce3509b
#
_entry.id   6db4cc3ca3ac3155a624a54c9ce3509b
#
_cell.length_a   1.000
_cell.length_b   1.000
_cell.length_c   1.000
_cell.angle_alpha   90.00
_cell.angle_beta   90.00
_cell.angle_gamma   90.00
#
_symmetry.space_group_name_H-M   'P 1'
#
loop_
_entity.id
_entity.type
_entity.pdbx_description
1 polymer ?
#
loop_
_entity_poly.entity_id
_entity_poly.type
_entity_poly.pdbx_seq_one_letter_code
_entity_poly.pdbx_strand_id
1 'polypeptide(L)'
;MEEKEREIRIGEGRLYLGEDNIGYVTLIGEVDEKAANRYMDAALKMMNMAEGAVNFLVDVNKTGKLSTEARGVFKEMSEHEKTGKVAVFGMHPVARVLASFVMGVSKNKDMHFFKTREEALAWLKE
;
A
#
# COMPACT_ATOMS: atom_id res chain seq x y z
N MET A 1 -0.95 -8.85 21.02
CA MET A 1 -1.91 -8.81 19.89
C MET A 1 -1.88 -10.12 19.11
N GLU A 2 -3.03 -10.66 18.83
CA GLU A 2 -3.15 -11.86 18.04
C GLU A 2 -2.70 -11.61 16.60
N GLU A 3 -2.02 -12.58 16.00
CA GLU A 3 -1.53 -12.44 14.63
C GLU A 3 -2.65 -12.15 13.62
N LYS A 4 -3.79 -12.82 13.77
CA LYS A 4 -4.93 -12.61 12.87
C LYS A 4 -5.55 -11.22 12.97
N GLU A 5 -5.35 -10.51 14.09
CA GLU A 5 -5.81 -9.13 14.24
C GLU A 5 -4.96 -8.17 13.45
N ARG A 6 -3.76 -8.58 13.07
CA ARG A 6 -2.82 -7.77 12.30
C ARG A 6 -2.99 -7.99 10.80
N GLU A 7 -3.86 -8.90 10.38
CA GLU A 7 -4.14 -9.17 8.98
C GLU A 7 -5.59 -8.91 8.65
N ILE A 8 -5.83 -8.15 7.59
CA ILE A 8 -7.17 -7.84 7.08
C ILE A 8 -7.23 -8.26 5.62
N ARG A 9 -8.21 -9.08 5.27
CA ARG A 9 -8.42 -9.53 3.89
C ARG A 9 -9.47 -8.69 3.20
N ILE A 10 -9.20 -8.36 1.93
CA ILE A 10 -10.10 -7.59 1.08
C ILE A 10 -10.21 -8.33 -0.25
N GLY A 11 -11.25 -9.18 -0.39
CA GLY A 11 -11.33 -10.12 -1.48
C GLY A 11 -10.12 -11.05 -1.45
N GLU A 12 -9.35 -11.09 -2.53
CA GLU A 12 -8.11 -11.86 -2.59
C GLU A 12 -6.90 -11.09 -2.09
N GLY A 13 -7.03 -9.77 -1.95
CA GLY A 13 -5.97 -8.93 -1.44
C GLY A 13 -5.90 -8.95 0.08
N ARG A 14 -4.86 -8.33 0.63
CA ARG A 14 -4.72 -8.29 2.08
C ARG A 14 -3.81 -7.16 2.53
N LEU A 15 -4.00 -6.78 3.80
CA LEU A 15 -3.06 -5.93 4.53
C LEU A 15 -2.61 -6.69 5.77
N TYR A 16 -1.35 -6.53 6.12
CA TYR A 16 -0.77 -7.17 7.30
C TYR A 16 0.20 -6.19 7.97
N LEU A 17 0.04 -5.97 9.28
CA LEU A 17 0.96 -5.14 10.04
C LEU A 17 2.03 -6.03 10.66
N GLY A 18 3.27 -5.92 10.15
CA GLY A 18 4.38 -6.71 10.64
C GLY A 18 4.92 -6.20 11.98
N GLU A 19 5.72 -7.03 12.64
CA GLU A 19 6.37 -6.66 13.90
C GLU A 19 7.40 -5.55 13.70
N ASP A 20 7.86 -5.37 12.47
CA ASP A 20 8.79 -4.29 12.08
C ASP A 20 8.08 -2.96 11.85
N ASN A 21 6.79 -2.89 12.17
CA ASN A 21 5.94 -1.71 11.98
C ASN A 21 5.76 -1.33 10.51
N ILE A 22 5.92 -2.30 9.61
CA ILE A 22 5.66 -2.13 8.18
C ILE A 22 4.27 -2.71 7.86
N GLY A 23 3.45 -1.94 7.16
CA GLY A 23 2.18 -2.41 6.63
C GLY A 23 2.41 -3.08 5.27
N TYR A 24 2.19 -4.39 5.22
CA TYR A 24 2.34 -5.17 3.99
C TYR A 24 1.01 -5.22 3.27
N VAL A 25 0.96 -4.66 2.07
CA VAL A 25 -0.27 -4.55 1.28
C VAL A 25 -0.13 -5.33 -0.02
N THR A 26 -1.08 -6.21 -0.29
CA THR A 26 -1.13 -6.94 -1.56
C THR A 26 -2.44 -6.59 -2.25
N LEU A 27 -2.34 -5.90 -3.39
CA LEU A 27 -3.50 -5.54 -4.21
C LEU A 27 -3.66 -6.58 -5.31
N ILE A 28 -4.86 -7.19 -5.40
CA ILE A 28 -5.12 -8.23 -6.38
C ILE A 28 -6.39 -7.90 -7.16
N GLY A 29 -6.32 -8.05 -8.49
CA GLY A 29 -7.46 -7.87 -9.38
C GLY A 29 -7.81 -6.41 -9.63
N GLU A 30 -9.00 -6.19 -10.15
CA GLU A 30 -9.47 -4.83 -10.41
C GLU A 30 -9.80 -4.14 -9.08
N VAL A 31 -9.44 -2.86 -8.99
CA VAL A 31 -9.68 -2.07 -7.78
C VAL A 31 -10.52 -0.85 -8.14
N ASP A 32 -11.79 -0.90 -7.78
CA ASP A 32 -12.70 0.23 -7.92
C ASP A 32 -12.70 1.07 -6.63
N GLU A 33 -13.52 2.10 -6.60
CA GLU A 33 -13.61 2.99 -5.44
C GLU A 33 -13.99 2.23 -4.17
N LYS A 34 -14.94 1.32 -4.26
CA LYS A 34 -15.41 0.54 -3.12
C LYS A 34 -14.29 -0.32 -2.53
N ALA A 35 -13.55 -1.02 -3.40
CA ALA A 35 -12.42 -1.83 -2.97
C ALA A 35 -11.32 -0.96 -2.37
N ALA A 36 -11.01 0.17 -3.00
CA ALA A 36 -9.99 1.10 -2.51
C ALA A 36 -10.35 1.62 -1.12
N ASN A 37 -11.61 1.95 -0.88
CA ASN A 37 -12.06 2.40 0.44
C ASN A 37 -11.90 1.32 1.50
N ARG A 38 -12.09 0.05 1.13
CA ARG A 38 -11.87 -1.06 2.06
C ARG A 38 -10.39 -1.20 2.42
N TYR A 39 -9.49 -1.01 1.44
CA TYR A 39 -8.05 -1.00 1.71
C TYR A 39 -7.69 0.18 2.62
N MET A 40 -8.28 1.35 2.38
CA MET A 40 -8.03 2.53 3.20
C MET A 40 -8.50 2.31 4.64
N ASP A 41 -9.69 1.76 4.84
CA ASP A 41 -10.21 1.46 6.18
C ASP A 41 -9.27 0.49 6.92
N ALA A 42 -8.78 -0.52 6.23
CA ALA A 42 -7.84 -1.48 6.81
C ALA A 42 -6.51 -0.80 7.16
N ALA A 43 -6.01 0.06 6.29
CA ALA A 43 -4.77 0.79 6.55
C ALA A 43 -4.92 1.72 7.76
N LEU A 44 -6.07 2.40 7.88
CA LEU A 44 -6.34 3.26 9.04
C LEU A 44 -6.35 2.47 10.33
N LYS A 45 -6.94 1.27 10.34
CA LYS A 45 -6.91 0.41 11.51
C LYS A 45 -5.49 0.04 11.90
N MET A 46 -4.66 -0.29 10.91
CA MET A 46 -3.25 -0.62 11.16
C MET A 46 -2.48 0.56 11.71
N MET A 47 -2.70 1.74 11.16
CA MET A 47 -2.04 2.95 11.64
C MET A 47 -2.47 3.28 13.08
N ASN A 48 -3.72 2.99 13.44
CA ASN A 48 -4.20 3.20 14.81
C ASN A 48 -3.61 2.19 15.80
N MET A 49 -3.26 0.99 15.34
CA MET A 49 -2.64 -0.02 16.19
C MET A 49 -1.15 0.21 16.39
N ALA A 50 -0.52 0.87 15.44
CA ALA A 50 0.92 1.07 15.45
C ALA A 50 1.33 2.29 16.27
N GLU A 51 2.56 2.29 16.75
CA GLU A 51 3.15 3.44 17.40
C GLU A 51 3.91 4.25 16.34
N GLY A 52 3.61 5.55 16.25
CA GLY A 52 4.27 6.42 15.29
C GLY A 52 3.85 6.16 13.85
N ALA A 53 4.68 6.60 12.92
CA ALA A 53 4.39 6.45 11.51
C ALA A 53 4.56 5.00 11.05
N VAL A 54 3.74 4.61 10.07
CA VAL A 54 3.79 3.26 9.47
C VAL A 54 4.33 3.39 8.06
N ASN A 55 5.36 2.62 7.74
CA ASN A 55 5.85 2.49 6.38
C ASN A 55 5.05 1.39 5.69
N PHE A 56 4.80 1.55 4.40
CA PHE A 56 4.00 0.59 3.64
C PHE A 56 4.79 -0.05 2.51
N LEU A 57 4.67 -1.36 2.40
CA LEU A 57 5.20 -2.13 1.28
C LEU A 57 4.00 -2.62 0.47
N VAL A 58 3.89 -2.15 -0.77
CA VAL A 58 2.72 -2.42 -1.60
C VAL A 58 3.10 -3.28 -2.80
N ASP A 59 2.54 -4.48 -2.85
CA ASP A 59 2.74 -5.43 -3.96
C ASP A 59 1.63 -5.20 -5.00
N VAL A 60 2.02 -4.80 -6.21
CA VAL A 60 1.08 -4.57 -7.31
C VAL A 60 1.26 -5.55 -8.47
N ASN A 61 1.98 -6.66 -8.25
CA ASN A 61 2.21 -7.65 -9.31
C ASN A 61 0.94 -8.25 -9.89
N LYS A 62 -0.10 -8.38 -9.07
CA LYS A 62 -1.37 -9.00 -9.48
C LYS A 62 -2.52 -7.99 -9.55
N THR A 63 -2.21 -6.71 -9.51
CA THR A 63 -3.21 -5.66 -9.62
C THR A 63 -3.64 -5.51 -11.07
N GLY A 64 -4.96 -5.50 -11.29
CA GLY A 64 -5.52 -5.24 -12.59
C GLY A 64 -5.83 -3.76 -12.77
N LYS A 65 -6.99 -3.47 -13.37
CA LYS A 65 -7.40 -2.10 -13.63
C LYS A 65 -7.67 -1.35 -12.32
N LEU A 66 -7.20 -0.11 -12.26
CA LEU A 66 -7.39 0.78 -11.12
C LEU A 66 -8.24 1.97 -11.57
N SER A 67 -9.42 2.15 -10.97
CA SER A 67 -10.31 3.24 -11.35
C SER A 67 -9.73 4.60 -10.95
N THR A 68 -10.22 5.67 -11.57
CA THR A 68 -9.81 7.04 -11.23
C THR A 68 -10.11 7.34 -9.75
N GLU A 69 -11.29 6.91 -9.28
CA GLU A 69 -11.70 7.11 -7.89
C GLU A 69 -10.80 6.34 -6.93
N ALA A 70 -10.43 5.10 -7.29
CA ALA A 70 -9.50 4.30 -6.48
C ALA A 70 -8.14 4.99 -6.35
N ARG A 71 -7.65 5.56 -7.45
CA ARG A 71 -6.38 6.31 -7.42
C ARG A 71 -6.43 7.48 -6.44
N GLY A 72 -7.59 8.17 -6.39
CA GLY A 72 -7.79 9.25 -5.43
C GLY A 72 -7.74 8.78 -3.99
N VAL A 73 -8.34 7.63 -3.72
CA VAL A 73 -8.32 7.04 -2.37
C VAL A 73 -6.88 6.69 -1.95
N PHE A 74 -6.11 6.06 -2.83
CA PHE A 74 -4.73 5.71 -2.53
C PHE A 74 -3.85 6.94 -2.37
N LYS A 75 -4.14 8.02 -3.11
CA LYS A 75 -3.48 9.30 -2.91
C LYS A 75 -3.71 9.81 -1.48
N GLU A 76 -4.95 9.78 -1.01
CA GLU A 76 -5.28 10.19 0.37
C GLU A 76 -4.55 9.35 1.40
N MET A 77 -4.49 8.02 1.18
CA MET A 77 -3.76 7.13 2.07
C MET A 77 -2.28 7.50 2.15
N SER A 78 -1.67 7.77 1.01
CA SER A 78 -0.24 8.10 0.97
C SER A 78 0.08 9.43 1.65
N GLU A 79 -0.91 10.32 1.72
CA GLU A 79 -0.74 11.66 2.32
C GLU A 79 -1.20 11.75 3.77
N HIS A 80 -1.67 10.65 4.34
CA HIS A 80 -2.11 10.62 5.74
C HIS A 80 -0.91 10.90 6.67
N GLU A 81 -1.16 11.65 7.75
CA GLU A 81 -0.09 12.09 8.64
C GLU A 81 0.70 10.95 9.29
N LYS A 82 0.09 9.79 9.47
CA LYS A 82 0.78 8.61 10.03
C LYS A 82 1.44 7.74 8.97
N THR A 83 1.28 8.05 7.70
CA THR A 83 1.93 7.32 6.62
C THR A 83 3.38 7.81 6.48
N GLY A 84 4.32 6.89 6.64
CA GLY A 84 5.74 7.18 6.45
C GLY A 84 6.15 6.93 5.01
N LYS A 85 7.21 6.15 4.81
CA LYS A 85 7.67 5.77 3.48
C LYS A 85 6.68 4.78 2.85
N VAL A 86 6.46 4.91 1.55
CA VAL A 86 5.64 3.98 0.78
C VAL A 86 6.48 3.41 -0.35
N ALA A 87 6.74 2.11 -0.30
CA ALA A 87 7.47 1.41 -1.35
C ALA A 87 6.47 0.56 -2.13
N VAL A 88 6.35 0.84 -3.42
CA VAL A 88 5.47 0.08 -4.33
C VAL A 88 6.36 -0.76 -5.22
N PHE A 89 6.08 -2.05 -5.37
CA PHE A 89 6.91 -2.90 -6.20
C PHE A 89 6.12 -3.83 -7.10
N GLY A 90 6.72 -4.21 -8.22
CA GLY A 90 6.17 -5.18 -9.14
C GLY A 90 7.05 -5.34 -10.36
N MET A 91 7.14 -6.54 -10.87
CA MET A 91 7.95 -6.84 -12.07
C MET A 91 7.13 -6.75 -13.35
N HIS A 92 5.82 -6.83 -13.25
CA HIS A 92 4.95 -6.74 -14.42
C HIS A 92 4.98 -5.30 -14.97
N PRO A 93 5.16 -5.10 -16.29
CA PRO A 93 5.21 -3.74 -16.86
C PRO A 93 4.02 -2.87 -16.50
N VAL A 94 2.82 -3.44 -16.41
CA VAL A 94 1.60 -2.70 -16.05
C VAL A 94 1.67 -2.16 -14.63
N ALA A 95 2.35 -2.89 -13.72
CA ALA A 95 2.48 -2.46 -12.32
C ALA A 95 3.17 -1.11 -12.21
N ARG A 96 4.22 -0.89 -13.00
CA ARG A 96 4.95 0.38 -12.98
C ARG A 96 4.06 1.54 -13.45
N VAL A 97 3.23 1.29 -14.48
CA VAL A 97 2.32 2.31 -15.00
C VAL A 97 1.29 2.68 -13.94
N LEU A 98 0.71 1.66 -13.28
CA LEU A 98 -0.29 1.89 -12.23
C LEU A 98 0.31 2.66 -11.05
N ALA A 99 1.50 2.28 -10.63
CA ALA A 99 2.19 2.95 -9.53
C ALA A 99 2.46 4.42 -9.87
N SER A 100 2.86 4.71 -11.11
CA SER A 100 3.18 6.07 -11.51
C SER A 100 1.97 7.01 -11.48
N PHE A 101 0.75 6.49 -11.68
CA PHE A 101 -0.46 7.30 -11.57
C PHE A 101 -0.66 7.81 -10.14
N VAL A 102 -0.43 6.97 -9.14
CA VAL A 102 -0.60 7.36 -7.75
C VAL A 102 0.55 8.27 -7.32
N MET A 103 1.79 7.87 -7.63
CA MET A 103 2.98 8.66 -7.27
C MET A 103 2.99 10.03 -7.91
N GLY A 104 2.48 10.13 -9.15
CA GLY A 104 2.44 11.40 -9.87
C GLY A 104 1.48 12.43 -9.30
N VAL A 105 0.47 11.98 -8.52
CA VAL A 105 -0.53 12.89 -7.93
C VAL A 105 -0.39 13.03 -6.41
N SER A 106 0.35 12.14 -5.76
CA SER A 106 0.55 12.18 -4.31
C SER A 106 1.57 13.26 -3.93
N LYS A 107 1.32 13.92 -2.80
CA LYS A 107 2.26 14.89 -2.23
C LYS A 107 3.31 14.21 -1.36
N ASN A 108 3.20 12.91 -1.14
CA ASN A 108 4.17 12.16 -0.36
C ASN A 108 5.45 11.97 -1.16
N LYS A 109 6.53 12.65 -0.76
CA LYS A 109 7.82 12.59 -1.44
C LYS A 109 8.61 11.32 -1.10
N ASP A 110 8.20 10.60 -0.08
CA ASP A 110 8.81 9.34 0.33
C ASP A 110 8.05 8.14 -0.24
N MET A 111 7.61 8.26 -1.48
CA MET A 111 6.92 7.22 -2.20
C MET A 111 7.72 6.84 -3.44
N HIS A 112 8.19 5.59 -3.51
CA HIS A 112 9.06 5.12 -4.58
C HIS A 112 8.61 3.78 -5.13
N PHE A 113 8.90 3.55 -6.41
CA PHE A 113 8.63 2.29 -7.10
C PHE A 113 9.90 1.47 -7.22
N PHE A 114 9.79 0.17 -7.00
CA PHE A 114 10.88 -0.80 -7.12
C PHE A 114 10.44 -1.97 -7.97
N LYS A 115 11.39 -2.68 -8.57
CA LYS A 115 11.07 -3.87 -9.36
C LYS A 115 10.84 -5.07 -8.48
N THR A 116 11.57 -5.18 -7.36
CA THR A 116 11.52 -6.35 -6.51
C THR A 116 11.15 -6.00 -5.08
N ARG A 117 10.61 -6.98 -4.37
CA ARG A 117 10.29 -6.86 -2.95
C ARG A 117 11.54 -6.57 -2.12
N GLU A 118 12.64 -7.23 -2.43
CA GLU A 118 13.91 -7.09 -1.69
C GLU A 118 14.43 -5.67 -1.73
N GLU A 119 14.43 -5.05 -2.91
CA GLU A 119 14.85 -3.66 -3.07
C GLU A 119 13.93 -2.71 -2.28
N ALA A 120 12.62 -2.95 -2.35
CA ALA A 120 11.64 -2.13 -1.65
C ALA A 120 11.81 -2.22 -0.13
N LEU A 121 11.97 -3.43 0.40
CA LEU A 121 12.18 -3.64 1.83
C LEU A 121 13.48 -3.00 2.31
N ALA A 122 14.56 -3.14 1.54
CA ALA A 122 15.84 -2.54 1.90
C ALA A 122 15.71 -1.03 2.06
N TRP A 123 14.99 -0.39 1.15
CA TRP A 123 14.77 1.05 1.24
C TRP A 123 13.91 1.44 2.43
N LEU A 124 12.87 0.65 2.74
CA LEU A 124 12.01 0.94 3.90
C LEU A 124 12.76 0.83 5.23
N LYS A 125 13.79 0.00 5.27
CA LYS A 125 14.56 -0.26 6.50
C LYS A 125 15.80 0.63 6.66
N GLU A 126 16.02 1.53 5.71
CA GLU A 126 17.15 2.47 5.82
C GLU A 126 17.02 3.41 7.00
#